data_7a43f742e746c761c11de6b38ed602f6
#
_entry.id   7a43f742e746c761c11de6b38ed602f6
#
_cell.length_a   1.000
_cell.length_b   1.000
_cell.length_c   1.000
_cell.angle_alpha   90.00
_cell.angle_beta   90.00
_cell.angle_gamma   90.00
#
_symmetry.space_group_name_H-M   'P 1'
#
loop_
_entity.id
_entity.type
_entity.pdbx_description
1 polymer ?
#
loop_
_entity_poly.entity_id
_entity_poly.type
_entity_poly.pdbx_seq_one_letter_code
_entity_poly.pdbx_strand_id
1 'polypeptide(L)'
;MADEGTLNIRYNSHATAEIIEGPQSGEADGSVMAYNYRLILTRDPANKIMVSKPANFDLALAKAASGGGFVPNLPNHKVAWNGGRLVGPQNDYPGGDWATRAAISKRYLDAMLMRLWWMQNDLDAPERLRKQFAGYGLAADEFPDNNHAPYEIYVREARRLVGRYVFKEQDNVIADGIARTPIHSDSIAITDWPVDSVACLPRNAPGSNTDGILFLGEETRPAQVPYRSILTTEVENLLVPVALSASHVG
;
A
#
# COMPACT_ATOMS: atom_id res chain seq x y z
N MET A 1 -13.19 2.05 -12.42
CA MET A 1 -13.19 1.03 -11.35
C MET A 1 -14.55 0.38 -11.33
N ALA A 2 -14.68 -0.84 -10.79
CA ALA A 2 -15.98 -1.46 -10.67
C ALA A 2 -16.81 -0.72 -9.61
N ASP A 3 -18.13 -0.60 -9.86
CA ASP A 3 -19.07 -0.06 -8.89
C ASP A 3 -19.17 -1.05 -7.71
N GLU A 4 -18.90 -0.58 -6.51
CA GLU A 4 -18.83 -1.41 -5.30
C GLU A 4 -20.15 -1.47 -4.53
N GLY A 5 -21.12 -0.69 -4.96
CA GLY A 5 -22.37 -0.54 -4.20
C GLY A 5 -22.16 0.27 -2.91
N THR A 6 -23.04 0.10 -1.95
CA THR A 6 -22.98 0.84 -0.68
C THR A 6 -21.97 0.17 0.25
N LEU A 7 -20.95 0.89 0.65
CA LEU A 7 -19.93 0.43 1.60
C LEU A 7 -20.20 1.01 2.99
N ASN A 8 -20.21 0.15 3.97
CA ASN A 8 -20.27 0.52 5.38
C ASN A 8 -18.86 0.55 5.94
N ILE A 9 -18.11 1.60 5.59
CA ILE A 9 -16.68 1.66 5.88
C ILE A 9 -16.42 2.22 7.28
N ARG A 10 -15.83 1.39 8.13
CA ARG A 10 -15.27 1.81 9.41
C ARG A 10 -13.78 1.54 9.39
N TYR A 11 -13.00 2.58 9.68
CA TYR A 11 -11.55 2.48 9.72
C TYR A 11 -11.03 2.48 11.14
N ASN A 12 -10.12 1.57 11.44
CA ASN A 12 -9.20 1.76 12.54
C ASN A 12 -7.96 2.48 12.02
N SER A 13 -7.87 3.77 12.27
CA SER A 13 -6.73 4.56 11.84
C SER A 13 -5.45 4.12 12.57
N HIS A 14 -4.43 3.72 11.84
CA HIS A 14 -3.12 3.42 12.41
C HIS A 14 -2.43 4.64 13.05
N ALA A 15 -2.84 5.84 12.66
CA ALA A 15 -2.23 7.07 13.16
C ALA A 15 -2.79 7.49 14.52
N THR A 16 -4.09 7.32 14.74
CA THR A 16 -4.80 7.83 15.93
C THR A 16 -5.41 6.73 16.78
N ALA A 17 -5.45 5.50 16.29
CA ALA A 17 -6.18 4.38 16.88
C ALA A 17 -7.70 4.66 17.06
N GLU A 18 -8.22 5.63 16.33
CA GLU A 18 -9.64 5.96 16.33
C GLU A 18 -10.37 5.19 15.26
N ILE A 19 -11.62 4.84 15.51
CA ILE A 19 -12.53 4.33 14.50
C ILE A 19 -13.13 5.52 13.76
N ILE A 20 -12.89 5.59 12.46
CA ILE A 20 -13.40 6.64 11.58
C ILE A 20 -14.47 6.00 10.70
N GLU A 21 -15.65 6.60 10.65
CA GLU A 21 -16.69 6.21 9.70
C GLU A 21 -16.46 6.96 8.39
N GLY A 22 -16.27 6.21 7.32
CA GLY A 22 -16.02 6.75 5.99
C GLY A 22 -17.30 7.02 5.20
N PRO A 23 -17.19 7.67 4.05
CA PRO A 23 -18.30 7.85 3.13
C PRO A 23 -18.80 6.48 2.60
N GLN A 24 -20.10 6.37 2.41
CA GLN A 24 -20.78 5.13 2.04
C GLN A 24 -21.32 5.16 0.59
N SER A 25 -20.64 5.88 -0.29
CA SER A 25 -21.16 6.00 -1.66
C SER A 25 -20.93 4.74 -2.50
N GLY A 26 -19.84 4.02 -2.26
CA GLY A 26 -19.43 2.89 -3.10
C GLY A 26 -19.18 3.24 -4.56
N GLU A 27 -19.21 4.53 -4.89
CA GLU A 27 -18.96 5.00 -6.26
C GLU A 27 -17.46 4.92 -6.59
N ALA A 28 -17.16 4.47 -7.80
CA ALA A 28 -15.80 4.45 -8.31
C ALA A 28 -15.26 5.86 -8.55
N ASP A 29 -14.02 6.12 -8.18
CA ASP A 29 -13.33 7.37 -8.45
C ASP A 29 -11.98 7.15 -9.14
N GLY A 30 -11.23 8.23 -9.37
CA GLY A 30 -9.90 8.19 -9.98
C GLY A 30 -8.76 7.97 -9.00
N SER A 31 -9.05 7.86 -7.70
CA SER A 31 -8.05 7.77 -6.66
C SER A 31 -7.56 6.33 -6.50
N VAL A 32 -6.29 6.19 -6.17
CA VAL A 32 -5.67 4.90 -5.82
C VAL A 32 -4.84 5.04 -4.55
N MET A 33 -4.62 3.96 -3.83
CA MET A 33 -3.82 3.95 -2.61
C MET A 33 -2.39 4.41 -2.86
N ALA A 34 -1.84 5.21 -1.94
CA ALA A 34 -0.49 5.73 -2.04
C ALA A 34 0.55 4.62 -2.14
N TYR A 35 1.53 4.84 -3.00
CA TYR A 35 2.63 3.92 -3.24
C TYR A 35 3.82 4.19 -2.32
N ASN A 36 4.80 3.30 -2.36
CA ASN A 36 6.11 3.50 -1.78
C ASN A 36 7.14 2.56 -2.44
N TYR A 37 8.41 2.73 -2.11
CA TYR A 37 9.39 1.67 -2.31
C TYR A 37 9.51 0.81 -1.05
N ARG A 38 9.88 -0.46 -1.21
CA ARG A 38 10.20 -1.36 -0.11
C ARG A 38 11.71 -1.38 0.09
N LEU A 39 12.27 -0.27 0.60
CA LEU A 39 13.71 -0.18 0.82
C LEU A 39 14.17 -1.22 1.85
N ILE A 40 15.20 -1.96 1.51
CA ILE A 40 15.82 -2.92 2.41
C ILE A 40 16.93 -2.22 3.17
N LEU A 41 16.78 -2.20 4.49
CA LEU A 41 17.69 -1.52 5.39
C LEU A 41 18.40 -2.52 6.32
N THR A 42 19.63 -2.18 6.70
CA THR A 42 20.39 -2.95 7.68
C THR A 42 21.20 -2.04 8.61
N ARG A 43 21.53 -2.56 9.79
CA ARG A 43 22.49 -1.95 10.71
C ARG A 43 23.86 -2.63 10.67
N ASP A 44 24.00 -3.71 9.92
CA ASP A 44 25.25 -4.44 9.80
C ASP A 44 26.33 -3.55 9.15
N PRO A 45 27.43 -3.21 9.87
CA PRO A 45 28.48 -2.35 9.33
C PRO A 45 29.14 -2.89 8.07
N ALA A 46 29.17 -4.22 7.89
CA ALA A 46 29.76 -4.86 6.74
C ALA A 46 28.88 -4.81 5.48
N ASN A 47 27.57 -4.54 5.66
CA ASN A 47 26.58 -4.59 4.58
C ASN A 47 25.75 -3.29 4.48
N LYS A 48 26.25 -2.19 5.02
CA LYS A 48 25.46 -0.96 5.16
C LYS A 48 26.02 0.18 4.33
N ILE A 49 25.14 0.84 3.57
CA ILE A 49 25.43 2.10 2.88
C ILE A 49 24.56 3.20 3.49
N MET A 50 25.20 4.16 4.15
CA MET A 50 24.50 5.32 4.70
C MET A 50 24.03 6.25 3.60
N VAL A 51 22.77 6.70 3.72
CA VAL A 51 22.22 7.68 2.79
C VAL A 51 22.84 9.05 3.08
N SER A 52 23.54 9.62 2.10
CA SER A 52 24.03 11.00 2.16
C SER A 52 22.88 11.99 1.92
N LYS A 53 23.06 13.26 2.34
CA LYS A 53 22.07 14.29 2.05
C LYS A 53 21.87 14.41 0.54
N PRO A 54 20.64 14.15 0.02
CA PRO A 54 20.38 14.33 -1.40
C PRO A 54 20.67 15.77 -1.86
N ALA A 55 21.29 15.95 -3.03
CA ALA A 55 21.63 17.27 -3.54
C ALA A 55 20.41 18.18 -3.76
N ASN A 56 19.28 17.57 -4.10
CA ASN A 56 17.98 18.21 -4.28
C ASN A 56 17.11 18.16 -3.02
N PHE A 57 17.70 18.12 -1.83
CA PHE A 57 16.97 17.92 -0.58
C PHE A 57 15.87 18.97 -0.38
N ASP A 58 14.65 18.51 -0.23
CA ASP A 58 13.45 19.29 0.08
C ASP A 58 12.86 18.78 1.40
N LEU A 59 12.87 19.65 2.41
CA LEU A 59 12.35 19.33 3.75
C LEU A 59 10.83 19.09 3.74
N ALA A 60 10.09 19.83 2.93
CA ALA A 60 8.65 19.66 2.84
C ALA A 60 8.31 18.29 2.24
N LEU A 61 9.02 17.88 1.19
CA LEU A 61 8.88 16.57 0.59
C LEU A 61 9.30 15.45 1.55
N ALA A 62 10.40 15.60 2.28
CA ALA A 62 10.85 14.66 3.30
C ALA A 62 9.80 14.46 4.42
N LYS A 63 9.14 15.55 4.84
CA LYS A 63 8.08 15.50 5.86
C LYS A 63 6.78 14.95 5.32
N ALA A 64 6.45 15.21 4.05
CA ALA A 64 5.24 14.68 3.40
C ALA A 64 5.28 13.16 3.23
N ALA A 65 6.45 12.59 2.92
CA ALA A 65 6.63 11.14 2.84
C ALA A 65 6.45 10.50 4.22
N SER A 66 5.31 9.93 4.51
CA SER A 66 4.93 9.49 5.87
C SER A 66 4.50 8.02 5.95
N GLY A 67 4.11 7.62 7.13
CA GLY A 67 3.51 6.31 7.42
C GLY A 67 4.48 5.13 7.43
N GLY A 68 3.94 3.99 7.82
CA GLY A 68 4.57 2.69 7.79
C GLY A 68 5.65 2.43 8.82
N GLY A 69 5.87 1.16 9.06
CA GLY A 69 6.89 0.64 9.95
C GLY A 69 7.91 -0.23 9.22
N PHE A 70 8.69 -0.95 9.99
CA PHE A 70 9.55 -2.00 9.48
C PHE A 70 8.80 -3.33 9.41
N VAL A 71 9.02 -4.10 8.35
CA VAL A 71 8.85 -5.55 8.36
C VAL A 71 10.15 -6.13 8.90
N PRO A 72 10.16 -6.62 10.15
CA PRO A 72 11.37 -7.08 10.82
C PRO A 72 11.76 -8.50 10.41
N ASN A 73 12.92 -8.92 10.90
CA ASN A 73 13.38 -10.31 10.83
C ASN A 73 13.56 -10.88 9.41
N LEU A 74 13.94 -10.04 8.48
CA LEU A 74 14.43 -10.54 7.20
C LEU A 74 15.79 -11.24 7.38
N PRO A 75 16.13 -12.21 6.52
CA PRO A 75 17.46 -12.83 6.55
C PRO A 75 18.59 -11.81 6.55
N ASN A 76 19.75 -12.19 7.12
CA ASN A 76 20.96 -11.38 7.16
C ASN A 76 20.81 -10.04 7.90
N HIS A 77 20.03 -10.02 9.00
CA HIS A 77 19.83 -8.83 9.84
C HIS A 77 19.26 -7.61 9.11
N LYS A 78 18.42 -7.87 8.12
CA LYS A 78 17.75 -6.84 7.32
C LYS A 78 16.33 -6.57 7.83
N VAL A 79 15.81 -5.42 7.42
CA VAL A 79 14.41 -5.04 7.58
C VAL A 79 13.91 -4.43 6.27
N ALA A 80 12.65 -4.66 5.92
CA ALA A 80 12.03 -3.89 4.85
C ALA A 80 11.31 -2.67 5.43
N TRP A 81 11.62 -1.49 4.91
CA TRP A 81 10.91 -0.29 5.33
C TRP A 81 9.64 -0.12 4.50
N ASN A 82 8.50 -0.39 5.16
CA ASN A 82 7.17 -0.21 4.59
C ASN A 82 6.61 1.17 4.93
N GLY A 83 7.35 2.22 4.66
CA GLY A 83 6.97 3.60 4.95
C GLY A 83 7.32 4.54 3.82
N GLY A 84 7.36 5.83 4.13
CA GLY A 84 7.76 6.85 3.15
C GLY A 84 6.76 7.09 2.04
N ARG A 85 5.46 6.87 2.30
CA ARG A 85 4.41 7.07 1.32
C ARG A 85 4.17 8.56 1.07
N LEU A 86 4.07 8.94 -0.19
CA LEU A 86 3.49 10.22 -0.63
C LEU A 86 2.04 9.98 -1.04
N VAL A 87 1.17 10.93 -0.72
CA VAL A 87 -0.23 10.88 -1.13
C VAL A 87 -0.49 11.96 -2.18
N GLY A 88 -1.09 11.56 -3.28
CA GLY A 88 -1.46 12.43 -4.39
C GLY A 88 -0.82 12.02 -5.73
N PRO A 89 0.52 11.94 -5.85
CA PRO A 89 1.18 11.64 -7.13
C PRO A 89 0.80 10.29 -7.74
N GLN A 90 0.43 9.31 -6.92
CA GLN A 90 0.05 7.97 -7.39
C GLN A 90 -1.20 7.96 -8.27
N ASN A 91 -2.08 8.94 -8.11
CA ASN A 91 -3.36 8.98 -8.86
C ASN A 91 -3.14 9.12 -10.37
N ASP A 92 -2.05 9.74 -10.79
CA ASP A 92 -1.69 9.88 -12.20
C ASP A 92 -0.94 8.66 -12.77
N TYR A 93 -0.49 7.74 -11.92
CA TYR A 93 0.31 6.59 -12.33
C TYR A 93 -0.46 5.58 -13.21
N PRO A 94 -1.70 5.18 -12.89
CA PRO A 94 -2.42 4.18 -13.68
C PRO A 94 -2.70 4.64 -15.11
N GLY A 95 -2.98 5.92 -15.30
CA GLY A 95 -3.24 6.54 -16.60
C GLY A 95 -2.00 7.05 -17.33
N GLY A 96 -0.89 7.19 -16.63
CA GLY A 96 0.33 7.78 -17.13
C GLY A 96 1.02 6.94 -18.21
N ASP A 97 1.71 7.63 -19.12
CA ASP A 97 2.68 7.01 -20.01
C ASP A 97 3.97 6.61 -19.25
N TRP A 98 4.93 6.03 -19.96
CA TRP A 98 6.18 5.58 -19.34
C TRP A 98 7.00 6.73 -18.71
N ALA A 99 7.00 7.91 -19.33
CA ALA A 99 7.72 9.08 -18.81
C ALA A 99 7.06 9.59 -17.52
N THR A 100 5.74 9.69 -17.49
CA THR A 100 4.95 10.06 -16.31
C THR A 100 5.17 9.08 -15.16
N ARG A 101 5.09 7.77 -15.44
CA ARG A 101 5.33 6.73 -14.41
C ARG A 101 6.74 6.77 -13.87
N ALA A 102 7.74 6.97 -14.73
CA ALA A 102 9.14 7.10 -14.31
C ALA A 102 9.35 8.35 -13.43
N ALA A 103 8.75 9.47 -13.78
CA ALA A 103 8.82 10.70 -12.98
C ALA A 103 8.15 10.53 -11.60
N ILE A 104 7.00 9.88 -11.54
CA ILE A 104 6.31 9.56 -10.29
C ILE A 104 7.19 8.62 -9.43
N SER A 105 7.69 7.53 -10.01
CA SER A 105 8.56 6.57 -9.31
C SER A 105 9.79 7.24 -8.73
N LYS A 106 10.46 8.08 -9.53
CA LYS A 106 11.61 8.88 -9.07
C LYS A 106 11.25 9.78 -7.90
N ARG A 107 10.11 10.47 -7.97
CA ARG A 107 9.66 11.37 -6.91
C ARG A 107 9.42 10.62 -5.60
N TYR A 108 8.89 9.39 -5.65
CA TYR A 108 8.73 8.56 -4.47
C TYR A 108 10.07 8.13 -3.87
N LEU A 109 11.00 7.69 -4.71
CA LEU A 109 12.33 7.29 -4.24
C LEU A 109 13.08 8.48 -3.62
N ASP A 110 13.08 9.63 -4.30
CA ASP A 110 13.70 10.87 -3.79
C ASP A 110 13.12 11.25 -2.42
N ALA A 111 11.81 11.25 -2.30
CA ALA A 111 11.12 11.59 -1.05
C ALA A 111 11.49 10.63 0.10
N MET A 112 11.57 9.34 -0.18
CA MET A 112 11.95 8.34 0.82
C MET A 112 13.40 8.49 1.27
N LEU A 113 14.33 8.71 0.34
CA LEU A 113 15.74 8.92 0.68
C LEU A 113 15.94 10.24 1.46
N MET A 114 15.25 11.31 1.07
CA MET A 114 15.23 12.58 1.81
C MET A 114 14.68 12.39 3.22
N ARG A 115 13.58 11.64 3.36
CA ARG A 115 13.00 11.34 4.67
C ARG A 115 13.92 10.50 5.53
N LEU A 116 14.56 9.46 4.98
CA LEU A 116 15.50 8.62 5.73
C LEU A 116 16.67 9.47 6.25
N TRP A 117 17.26 10.31 5.37
CA TRP A 117 18.31 11.22 5.78
C TRP A 117 17.84 12.20 6.87
N TRP A 118 16.67 12.81 6.70
CA TRP A 118 16.09 13.75 7.66
C TRP A 118 15.88 13.11 9.03
N MET A 119 15.25 11.93 9.08
CA MET A 119 15.03 11.21 10.33
C MET A 119 16.32 10.84 11.07
N GLN A 120 17.43 10.71 10.36
CA GLN A 120 18.70 10.31 10.95
C GLN A 120 19.58 11.47 11.38
N ASN A 121 19.49 12.63 10.73
CA ASN A 121 20.48 13.67 10.82
C ASN A 121 19.92 15.04 11.26
N ASP A 122 18.62 15.25 11.20
CA ASP A 122 18.01 16.55 11.52
C ASP A 122 17.46 16.52 12.96
N LEU A 123 17.86 17.53 13.77
CA LEU A 123 17.40 17.63 15.16
C LEU A 123 15.92 17.97 15.28
N ASP A 124 15.31 18.56 14.25
CA ASP A 124 13.88 18.82 14.18
C ASP A 124 13.05 17.57 13.88
N ALA A 125 13.70 16.48 13.48
CA ALA A 125 13.01 15.20 13.34
C ALA A 125 12.59 14.67 14.72
N PRO A 126 11.37 14.13 14.86
CA PRO A 126 10.89 13.58 16.13
C PRO A 126 11.88 12.58 16.73
N GLU A 127 12.20 12.73 18.00
CA GLU A 127 13.20 11.89 18.69
C GLU A 127 12.91 10.39 18.54
N ARG A 128 11.64 10.00 18.57
CA ARG A 128 11.22 8.61 18.36
C ARG A 128 11.68 8.10 17.00
N LEU A 129 11.52 8.89 15.93
CA LEU A 129 11.96 8.51 14.59
C LEU A 129 13.48 8.47 14.49
N ARG A 130 14.17 9.48 15.06
CA ARG A 130 15.64 9.47 15.10
C ARG A 130 16.19 8.22 15.76
N LYS A 131 15.65 7.82 16.92
CA LYS A 131 16.03 6.57 17.61
C LYS A 131 15.70 5.32 16.81
N GLN A 132 14.52 5.27 16.19
CA GLN A 132 14.07 4.13 15.39
C GLN A 132 14.98 3.88 14.18
N PHE A 133 15.34 4.94 13.47
CA PHE A 133 16.11 4.86 12.24
C PHE A 133 17.63 4.99 12.44
N ALA A 134 18.08 5.24 13.67
CA ALA A 134 19.50 5.37 13.98
C ALA A 134 20.32 4.15 13.51
N GLY A 135 21.38 4.42 12.78
CA GLY A 135 22.33 3.41 12.33
C GLY A 135 21.87 2.53 11.17
N TYR A 136 20.64 2.67 10.68
CA TYR A 136 20.22 1.98 9.46
C TYR A 136 20.81 2.64 8.21
N GLY A 137 21.20 1.83 7.24
CA GLY A 137 21.53 2.24 5.88
C GLY A 137 20.90 1.29 4.87
N LEU A 138 20.99 1.58 3.60
CA LEU A 138 20.59 0.66 2.54
C LEU A 138 21.47 -0.59 2.60
N ALA A 139 20.89 -1.76 2.38
CA ALA A 139 21.66 -3.02 2.34
C ALA A 139 22.49 -3.08 1.06
N ALA A 140 23.81 -3.19 1.20
CA ALA A 140 24.75 -3.13 0.08
C ALA A 140 24.64 -4.32 -0.87
N ASP A 141 24.19 -5.46 -0.38
CA ASP A 141 23.97 -6.68 -1.16
C ASP A 141 22.61 -6.73 -1.87
N GLU A 142 21.75 -5.74 -1.64
CA GLU A 142 20.45 -5.64 -2.31
C GLU A 142 20.55 -4.62 -3.45
N PHE A 143 20.07 -5.00 -4.64
CA PHE A 143 20.03 -4.15 -5.83
C PHE A 143 21.31 -3.36 -6.11
N PRO A 144 22.49 -4.01 -6.15
CA PRO A 144 23.77 -3.31 -6.25
C PRO A 144 23.94 -2.54 -7.57
N ASP A 145 23.24 -2.93 -8.60
CA ASP A 145 23.19 -2.30 -9.92
C ASP A 145 22.11 -1.21 -10.05
N ASN A 146 21.32 -0.97 -8.99
CA ASN A 146 20.27 0.06 -8.95
C ASN A 146 20.40 0.97 -7.72
N ASN A 147 21.61 1.34 -7.34
CA ASN A 147 21.87 2.20 -6.17
C ASN A 147 21.21 1.69 -4.87
N HIS A 148 21.11 0.38 -4.73
CA HIS A 148 20.55 -0.30 -3.54
C HIS A 148 19.07 0.02 -3.27
N ALA A 149 18.34 0.42 -4.30
CA ALA A 149 16.89 0.59 -4.26
C ALA A 149 16.20 -0.46 -5.13
N PRO A 150 14.99 -0.93 -4.78
CA PRO A 150 14.23 -1.82 -5.65
C PRO A 150 14.05 -1.22 -7.06
N TYR A 151 14.01 -2.09 -8.08
CA TYR A 151 13.83 -1.66 -9.47
C TYR A 151 12.49 -1.00 -9.71
N GLU A 152 11.46 -1.39 -8.98
CA GLU A 152 10.09 -0.93 -9.18
C GLU A 152 9.50 -0.33 -7.91
N ILE A 153 8.65 0.67 -8.11
CA ILE A 153 7.78 1.19 -7.07
C ILE A 153 6.74 0.12 -6.71
N TYR A 154 6.39 0.02 -5.44
CA TYR A 154 5.33 -0.87 -4.97
C TYR A 154 3.97 -0.26 -5.30
N VAL A 155 3.41 -0.70 -6.42
CA VAL A 155 2.07 -0.33 -6.88
C VAL A 155 1.05 -1.15 -6.09
N ARG A 156 0.27 -0.49 -5.24
CA ARG A 156 -0.75 -1.18 -4.42
C ARG A 156 -2.00 -1.48 -5.23
N GLU A 157 -2.42 -0.51 -5.98
CA GLU A 157 -3.54 -0.59 -6.91
C GLU A 157 -3.31 0.28 -8.13
N ALA A 158 -3.92 -0.11 -9.23
CA ALA A 158 -3.87 0.60 -10.49
C ALA A 158 -5.17 0.34 -11.25
N ARG A 159 -5.11 0.20 -12.59
CA ARG A 159 -6.25 -0.24 -13.38
C ARG A 159 -6.58 -1.69 -13.04
N ARG A 160 -7.86 -1.95 -12.85
CA ARG A 160 -8.39 -3.29 -12.64
C ARG A 160 -9.07 -3.78 -13.91
N LEU A 161 -8.93 -5.06 -14.19
CA LEU A 161 -9.72 -5.68 -15.26
C LEU A 161 -11.15 -5.92 -14.77
N VAL A 162 -12.09 -5.86 -15.68
CA VAL A 162 -13.45 -6.34 -15.44
C VAL A 162 -13.43 -7.85 -15.60
N GLY A 163 -13.43 -8.55 -14.45
CA GLY A 163 -13.48 -10.00 -14.42
C GLY A 163 -14.90 -10.54 -14.51
N ARG A 164 -15.01 -11.87 -14.62
CA ARG A 164 -16.32 -12.56 -14.59
C ARG A 164 -17.00 -12.51 -13.24
N TYR A 165 -16.28 -12.10 -12.21
CA TYR A 165 -16.78 -11.86 -10.87
C TYR A 165 -15.97 -10.76 -10.22
N VAL A 166 -16.64 -9.81 -9.60
CA VAL A 166 -16.00 -8.76 -8.79
C VAL A 166 -16.07 -9.19 -7.33
N PHE A 167 -14.91 -9.46 -6.73
CA PHE A 167 -14.80 -9.74 -5.31
C PHE A 167 -15.02 -8.43 -4.53
N LYS A 168 -15.91 -8.43 -3.57
CA LYS A 168 -16.42 -7.22 -2.91
C LYS A 168 -16.65 -7.44 -1.41
N GLU A 169 -17.02 -6.38 -0.70
CA GLU A 169 -17.31 -6.40 0.73
C GLU A 169 -18.20 -7.56 1.15
N GLN A 170 -19.28 -7.80 0.40
CA GLN A 170 -20.25 -8.85 0.71
C GLN A 170 -19.64 -10.27 0.70
N ASP A 171 -18.49 -10.45 0.06
CA ASP A 171 -17.76 -11.73 0.08
C ASP A 171 -16.94 -11.91 1.38
N ASN A 172 -16.75 -10.84 2.15
CA ASN A 172 -15.95 -10.82 3.37
C ASN A 172 -16.78 -10.75 4.65
N VAL A 173 -18.11 -10.62 4.55
CA VAL A 173 -19.00 -10.54 5.71
C VAL A 173 -19.83 -11.82 5.85
N ILE A 174 -20.40 -12.03 7.03
CA ILE A 174 -21.31 -13.16 7.28
C ILE A 174 -22.50 -13.06 6.33
N ALA A 175 -22.76 -14.13 5.59
CA ALA A 175 -23.90 -14.20 4.68
C ALA A 175 -25.18 -14.59 5.40
N ASP A 176 -26.30 -14.16 4.87
CA ASP A 176 -27.63 -14.44 5.41
C ASP A 176 -27.87 -15.97 5.51
N GLY A 177 -28.33 -16.38 6.67
CA GLY A 177 -28.70 -17.76 6.94
C GLY A 177 -27.55 -18.75 7.20
N ILE A 178 -26.27 -18.28 7.16
CA ILE A 178 -25.11 -19.08 7.50
C ILE A 178 -24.15 -18.30 8.41
N ALA A 179 -23.49 -19.01 9.33
CA ALA A 179 -22.56 -18.37 10.28
C ALA A 179 -21.15 -18.20 9.71
N ARG A 180 -21.03 -17.81 8.44
CA ARG A 180 -19.77 -17.62 7.72
C ARG A 180 -19.96 -16.73 6.48
N THR A 181 -18.86 -16.37 5.83
CA THR A 181 -18.87 -15.70 4.53
C THR A 181 -19.52 -16.57 3.44
N PRO A 182 -19.97 -15.99 2.33
CA PRO A 182 -20.58 -16.73 1.22
C PRO A 182 -19.75 -17.93 0.77
N ILE A 183 -20.44 -18.99 0.34
CA ILE A 183 -19.82 -20.19 -0.21
C ILE A 183 -19.86 -20.11 -1.73
N HIS A 184 -18.68 -20.16 -2.35
CA HIS A 184 -18.53 -20.19 -3.80
C HIS A 184 -18.23 -21.64 -4.26
N SER A 185 -19.06 -22.16 -5.16
CA SER A 185 -18.88 -23.52 -5.70
C SER A 185 -17.60 -23.70 -6.51
N ASP A 186 -17.03 -22.61 -7.00
CA ASP A 186 -15.78 -22.55 -7.75
C ASP A 186 -14.63 -21.93 -6.93
N SER A 187 -14.67 -22.04 -5.60
CA SER A 187 -13.62 -21.55 -4.73
C SER A 187 -12.28 -22.25 -4.98
N ILE A 188 -11.22 -21.46 -5.16
CA ILE A 188 -9.84 -21.95 -5.36
C ILE A 188 -8.90 -21.63 -4.20
N ALA A 189 -9.29 -20.67 -3.36
CA ALA A 189 -8.51 -20.25 -2.22
C ALA A 189 -9.40 -19.70 -1.11
N ILE A 190 -8.81 -19.49 0.05
CA ILE A 190 -9.39 -18.71 1.14
C ILE A 190 -8.45 -17.56 1.49
N THR A 191 -9.03 -16.44 1.92
CA THR A 191 -8.30 -15.29 2.47
C THR A 191 -8.83 -14.98 3.86
N ASP A 192 -7.93 -14.66 4.78
CA ASP A 192 -8.25 -14.22 6.14
C ASP A 192 -7.54 -12.90 6.48
N TRP A 193 -6.87 -12.29 5.50
CA TRP A 193 -6.24 -11.00 5.69
C TRP A 193 -7.30 -9.92 5.85
N PRO A 194 -7.17 -9.03 6.86
CA PRO A 194 -8.08 -7.91 6.99
C PRO A 194 -7.94 -6.96 5.80
N VAL A 195 -9.05 -6.36 5.38
CA VAL A 195 -9.02 -5.35 4.32
C VAL A 195 -8.22 -4.14 4.81
N ASP A 196 -7.07 -3.93 4.22
CA ASP A 196 -6.13 -2.84 4.56
C ASP A 196 -6.40 -1.64 3.66
N SER A 197 -6.22 -0.44 4.19
CA SER A 197 -6.37 0.81 3.46
C SER A 197 -5.16 1.70 3.64
N VAL A 198 -4.74 2.32 2.56
CA VAL A 198 -3.72 3.36 2.54
C VAL A 198 -4.34 4.63 1.95
N ALA A 199 -3.99 5.78 2.48
CA ALA A 199 -4.57 7.05 2.04
C ALA A 199 -4.47 7.23 0.52
N CYS A 200 -5.59 7.58 -0.10
CA CYS A 200 -5.71 7.83 -1.54
C CYS A 200 -5.58 9.32 -1.87
N LEU A 201 -6.06 10.17 -0.96
CA LEU A 201 -6.07 11.62 -1.09
C LEU A 201 -5.29 12.28 0.06
N PRO A 202 -4.76 13.49 -0.13
CA PRO A 202 -4.13 14.24 0.95
C PRO A 202 -5.05 14.37 2.17
N ARG A 203 -4.48 14.30 3.36
CA ARG A 203 -5.21 14.20 4.64
C ARG A 203 -6.33 15.20 4.83
N ASN A 204 -6.22 16.39 4.26
CA ASN A 204 -7.20 17.47 4.41
C ASN A 204 -8.13 17.61 3.19
N ALA A 205 -8.02 16.73 2.21
CA ALA A 205 -8.91 16.76 1.07
C ALA A 205 -10.30 16.19 1.44
N PRO A 206 -11.39 16.74 0.89
CA PRO A 206 -12.70 16.13 1.05
C PRO A 206 -12.70 14.66 0.60
N GLY A 207 -13.29 13.78 1.38
CA GLY A 207 -13.30 12.34 1.10
C GLY A 207 -11.97 11.61 1.37
N SER A 208 -10.97 12.30 1.99
CA SER A 208 -9.73 11.61 2.32
C SER A 208 -9.94 10.58 3.43
N ASN A 209 -9.35 9.42 3.23
CA ASN A 209 -9.19 8.40 4.26
C ASN A 209 -7.76 8.42 4.81
N THR A 210 -7.57 7.81 5.95
CA THR A 210 -6.25 7.59 6.54
C THR A 210 -5.81 6.15 6.32
N ASP A 211 -4.51 5.88 6.52
CA ASP A 211 -4.05 4.50 6.61
C ASP A 211 -4.78 3.78 7.75
N GLY A 212 -5.29 2.59 7.49
CA GLY A 212 -5.99 1.83 8.50
C GLY A 212 -6.47 0.48 8.01
N ILE A 213 -7.17 -0.23 8.86
CA ILE A 213 -7.85 -1.48 8.55
C ILE A 213 -9.34 -1.21 8.46
N LEU A 214 -9.96 -1.67 7.40
CA LEU A 214 -11.40 -1.63 7.22
C LEU A 214 -12.06 -2.69 8.08
N PHE A 215 -13.03 -2.28 8.89
CA PHE A 215 -13.89 -3.21 9.59
C PHE A 215 -15.16 -3.45 8.78
N LEU A 216 -15.30 -4.67 8.30
CA LEU A 216 -16.47 -5.12 7.57
C LEU A 216 -17.40 -5.87 8.52
N GLY A 217 -18.45 -5.20 8.96
CA GLY A 217 -19.38 -5.78 9.95
C GLY A 217 -18.73 -5.96 11.32
N GLU A 218 -19.12 -7.01 12.05
CA GLU A 218 -18.63 -7.28 13.41
C GLU A 218 -17.20 -7.85 13.39
N GLU A 219 -16.84 -8.64 12.36
CA GLU A 219 -15.50 -9.20 12.18
C GLU A 219 -15.26 -9.57 10.71
N THR A 220 -14.04 -9.34 10.24
CA THR A 220 -13.56 -9.94 8.99
C THR A 220 -13.44 -11.45 9.19
N ARG A 221 -14.09 -12.23 8.35
CA ARG A 221 -14.06 -13.70 8.39
C ARG A 221 -13.21 -14.23 7.23
N PRO A 222 -12.60 -15.43 7.35
CA PRO A 222 -12.00 -16.05 6.20
C PRO A 222 -13.01 -16.17 5.06
N ALA A 223 -12.65 -15.59 3.92
CA ALA A 223 -13.49 -15.56 2.73
C ALA A 223 -12.99 -16.52 1.66
N GLN A 224 -13.89 -17.00 0.82
CA GLN A 224 -13.54 -17.83 -0.33
C GLN A 224 -13.26 -16.94 -1.55
N VAL A 225 -12.17 -17.26 -2.26
CA VAL A 225 -11.81 -16.61 -3.53
C VAL A 225 -12.31 -17.48 -4.67
N PRO A 226 -13.32 -17.05 -5.43
CA PRO A 226 -13.85 -17.84 -6.53
C PRO A 226 -12.93 -17.81 -7.76
N TYR A 227 -12.83 -18.92 -8.49
CA TYR A 227 -12.03 -19.04 -9.71
C TYR A 227 -12.39 -17.96 -10.74
N ARG A 228 -13.66 -17.66 -10.88
CA ARG A 228 -14.15 -16.65 -11.83
C ARG A 228 -13.66 -15.22 -11.54
N SER A 229 -13.12 -14.93 -10.34
CA SER A 229 -12.53 -13.63 -10.02
C SER A 229 -11.19 -13.39 -10.70
N ILE A 230 -10.51 -14.45 -11.14
CA ILE A 230 -9.24 -14.35 -11.88
C ILE A 230 -9.42 -14.54 -13.39
N LEU A 231 -10.65 -14.73 -13.85
CA LEU A 231 -10.98 -14.86 -15.27
C LEU A 231 -11.36 -13.50 -15.85
N THR A 232 -10.81 -13.18 -17.02
CA THR A 232 -11.22 -12.00 -17.79
C THR A 232 -12.52 -12.27 -18.55
N THR A 233 -13.28 -11.21 -18.83
CA THR A 233 -14.50 -11.32 -19.64
C THR A 233 -14.20 -11.40 -21.12
N GLU A 234 -13.13 -10.78 -21.58
CA GLU A 234 -12.85 -10.56 -23.02
C GLU A 234 -11.87 -11.59 -23.61
N VAL A 235 -11.03 -12.19 -22.76
CA VAL A 235 -9.99 -13.12 -23.20
C VAL A 235 -10.12 -14.44 -22.46
N GLU A 236 -10.43 -15.52 -23.18
CA GLU A 236 -10.75 -16.81 -22.58
C GLU A 236 -9.55 -17.56 -21.97
N ASN A 237 -8.35 -17.36 -22.53
CA ASN A 237 -7.13 -18.06 -22.13
C ASN A 237 -6.17 -17.19 -21.29
N LEU A 238 -6.66 -16.11 -20.71
CA LEU A 238 -5.90 -15.25 -19.80
C LEU A 238 -6.42 -15.39 -18.39
N LEU A 239 -5.52 -15.81 -17.49
CA LEU A 239 -5.74 -15.79 -16.04
C LEU A 239 -4.91 -14.69 -15.44
N VAL A 240 -5.48 -13.98 -14.50
CA VAL A 240 -4.77 -12.93 -13.78
C VAL A 240 -4.84 -13.21 -12.27
N PRO A 241 -3.77 -13.78 -11.73
CA PRO A 241 -3.74 -14.37 -10.39
C PRO A 241 -3.49 -13.34 -9.28
N VAL A 242 -4.15 -12.20 -9.35
CA VAL A 242 -4.19 -11.17 -8.31
C VAL A 242 -5.58 -10.56 -8.28
N ALA A 243 -5.89 -9.76 -7.29
CA ALA A 243 -7.22 -9.16 -7.08
C ALA A 243 -7.67 -8.21 -8.21
N LEU A 244 -7.80 -8.74 -9.41
CA LEU A 244 -8.09 -7.97 -10.62
C LEU A 244 -9.48 -7.42 -10.68
N SER A 245 -10.40 -8.20 -10.17
CA SER A 245 -11.80 -7.86 -10.07
C SER A 245 -12.19 -7.82 -8.61
N ALA A 246 -11.45 -7.04 -7.82
CA ALA A 246 -11.83 -6.75 -6.46
C ALA A 246 -12.21 -5.28 -6.35
N SER A 247 -13.19 -4.99 -5.54
CA SER A 247 -13.59 -3.63 -5.22
C SER A 247 -12.56 -2.97 -4.30
N HIS A 248 -11.97 -3.75 -3.41
CA HIS A 248 -10.91 -3.34 -2.50
C HIS A 248 -9.71 -4.28 -2.61
N VAL A 249 -8.53 -3.76 -2.27
CA VAL A 249 -7.31 -4.52 -2.14
C VAL A 249 -6.98 -4.65 -0.65
N GLY A 250 -6.85 -5.87 -0.18
CA GLY A 250 -6.45 -6.19 1.17
C GLY A 250 -5.59 -7.43 1.19
#